data_772b9bce5340bed9a66ac6673c052fe5
#
_entry.id   772b9bce5340bed9a66ac6673c052fe5
#
_cell.length_a   1.000
_cell.length_b   1.000
_cell.length_c   1.000
_cell.angle_alpha   90.00
_cell.angle_beta   90.00
_cell.angle_gamma   90.00
#
_symmetry.space_group_name_H-M   'P 1'
#
loop_
_entity.id
_entity.type
_entity.pdbx_description
1 polymer ?
#
loop_
_entity_poly.entity_id
_entity_poly.type
_entity_poly.pdbx_seq_one_letter_code
_entity_poly.pdbx_strand_id
1 'polypeptide(L)' 'MLEELKTANKVVGVKQLRKALNSGEAKKVFIACDADPVLTEPLIKECEKLHVTVVPVPTMKQLGAACSISVDAAVAAIL' A
#
# COMPACT_ATOMS: atom_id res chain seq x y z
N MET A 1 3.30 -12.55 6.81
CA MET A 1 2.55 -11.29 6.76
C MET A 1 2.55 -10.65 5.38
N LEU A 2 3.72 -10.46 4.76
CA LEU A 2 3.77 -9.92 3.40
C LEU A 2 3.44 -10.94 2.30
N GLU A 3 3.26 -12.19 2.69
CA GLU A 3 2.92 -13.26 1.75
C GLU A 3 1.57 -13.03 1.07
N GLU A 4 0.66 -12.34 1.74
CA GLU A 4 -0.64 -11.99 1.16
C GLU A 4 -0.48 -11.21 -0.15
N LEU A 5 0.57 -10.40 -0.25
CA LEU A 5 0.81 -9.58 -1.44
C LEU A 5 1.22 -10.40 -2.65
N LYS A 6 1.63 -11.64 -2.46
CA LYS A 6 2.04 -12.51 -3.57
C LYS A 6 0.86 -13.18 -4.25
N THR A 7 -0.19 -13.48 -3.49
CA THR A 7 -1.31 -14.31 -3.96
C THR A 7 -2.63 -13.55 -4.06
N ALA A 8 -2.78 -12.45 -3.32
CA ALA A 8 -4.02 -11.68 -3.32
C ALA A 8 -4.12 -10.74 -4.53
N ASN A 9 -5.34 -10.36 -4.86
CA ASN A 9 -5.55 -9.27 -5.80
C ASN A 9 -5.01 -8.00 -5.18
N LYS A 10 -4.15 -7.29 -5.88
CA LYS A 10 -3.48 -6.13 -5.33
C LYS A 10 -3.30 -5.03 -6.37
N VAL A 11 -3.12 -3.82 -5.86
CA VAL A 11 -2.68 -2.67 -6.65
C VAL A 11 -1.41 -2.12 -6.01
N VAL A 12 -0.53 -1.56 -6.82
CA VAL A 12 0.75 -1.02 -6.38
C VAL A 12 0.89 0.40 -6.89
N GLY A 13 1.35 1.31 -6.01
CA GLY A 13 1.57 2.69 -6.37
C GLY A 13 0.49 3.63 -5.84
N VAL A 14 0.86 4.90 -5.68
CA VAL A 14 0.00 5.92 -5.06
C VAL A 14 -1.30 6.12 -5.85
N LYS A 15 -1.18 6.24 -7.16
CA LYS A 15 -2.33 6.51 -8.03
C LYS A 15 -3.34 5.37 -7.98
N GLN A 16 -2.85 4.13 -8.03
CA GLN A 16 -3.70 2.95 -7.98
C GLN A 16 -4.34 2.79 -6.61
N LEU A 17 -3.57 3.08 -5.54
CA LEU A 17 -4.09 3.02 -4.18
C LEU A 17 -5.22 4.03 -3.98
N ARG A 18 -5.05 5.27 -4.43
CA ARG A 18 -6.09 6.28 -4.32
C ARG A 18 -7.38 5.85 -5.00
N LYS A 19 -7.25 5.27 -6.17
CA LYS A 19 -8.39 4.77 -6.92
C LYS A 19 -9.12 3.68 -6.15
N ALA A 20 -8.37 2.75 -5.56
CA ALA A 20 -8.94 1.67 -4.76
C ALA A 20 -9.62 2.19 -3.49
N LEU A 21 -9.03 3.19 -2.83
CA LEU A 21 -9.63 3.81 -1.66
C LEU A 21 -10.93 4.53 -2.00
N ASN A 22 -10.95 5.27 -3.11
CA ASN A 22 -12.14 6.01 -3.54
C ASN A 22 -13.29 5.08 -3.92
N SER A 23 -12.98 3.91 -4.46
CA SER A 23 -14.01 2.94 -4.86
C SER A 23 -14.43 2.02 -3.71
N GLY A 24 -13.75 2.10 -2.58
CA GLY A 24 -14.05 1.24 -1.43
C GLY A 24 -13.55 -0.18 -1.57
N GLU A 25 -12.70 -0.46 -2.54
CA GLU A 25 -12.20 -1.81 -2.79
C GLU A 25 -10.99 -2.20 -1.94
N ALA A 26 -10.25 -1.22 -1.42
CA ALA A 26 -9.04 -1.50 -0.64
C ALA A 26 -9.40 -2.13 0.71
N LYS A 27 -8.90 -3.32 0.98
CA LYS A 27 -9.13 -4.03 2.24
C LYS A 27 -8.01 -3.81 3.24
N LYS A 28 -6.78 -3.75 2.76
CA LYS A 28 -5.58 -3.58 3.58
C LYS A 28 -4.55 -2.79 2.77
N VAL A 29 -3.93 -1.81 3.40
CA VAL A 29 -2.96 -0.94 2.75
C VAL A 29 -1.60 -1.14 3.38
N PHE A 30 -0.57 -1.27 2.55
CA PHE A 30 0.82 -1.41 2.98
C PHE A 30 1.56 -0.12 2.63
N ILE A 31 2.26 0.43 3.61
CA ILE A 31 3.00 1.70 3.46
C ILE A 31 4.46 1.46 3.80
N ALA A 32 5.36 1.81 2.89
CA ALA A 32 6.79 1.72 3.16
C ALA A 32 7.23 2.85 4.08
N CYS A 33 7.90 2.51 5.18
CA CYS A 33 8.30 3.50 6.19
C CYS A 33 9.37 4.47 5.71
N ASP A 34 10.15 4.11 4.72
CA ASP A 34 11.18 4.97 4.14
C ASP A 34 10.70 5.77 2.93
N ALA A 35 9.42 5.67 2.59
CA ALA A 35 8.84 6.48 1.52
C ALA A 35 8.65 7.93 1.99
N ASP A 36 8.61 8.86 1.03
CA ASP A 36 8.45 10.27 1.31
C ASP A 36 7.12 10.53 2.06
N PRO A 37 7.15 11.13 3.26
CA PRO A 37 5.93 11.43 4.02
C PRO A 37 4.92 12.29 3.26
N VAL A 38 5.40 13.14 2.36
CA VAL A 38 4.51 13.97 1.53
C VAL A 38 3.57 13.10 0.71
N LEU A 39 4.03 11.92 0.31
CA LEU A 39 3.21 10.95 -0.44
C LEU A 39 2.35 10.09 0.47
N THR A 40 2.90 9.65 1.60
CA THR A 40 2.26 8.63 2.43
C THR A 40 1.29 9.18 3.48
N GLU A 41 1.57 10.35 4.06
CA GLU A 41 0.70 10.92 5.09
C GLU A 41 -0.74 11.13 4.64
N PRO A 42 -1.00 11.72 3.47
CA PRO A 42 -2.38 11.89 3.01
C PRO A 42 -3.11 10.54 2.83
N LEU A 43 -2.36 9.53 2.40
CA LEU A 43 -2.94 8.19 2.21
C LEU A 43 -3.27 7.53 3.53
N ILE A 44 -2.40 7.70 4.54
CA ILE A 44 -2.65 7.16 5.88
C ILE A 44 -3.90 7.82 6.47
N LYS A 45 -4.04 9.14 6.34
CA LYS A 45 -5.21 9.84 6.83
C LYS A 45 -6.48 9.37 6.15
N GLU A 46 -6.42 9.14 4.85
CA GLU A 46 -7.56 8.62 4.10
C GLU A 46 -7.94 7.22 4.58
N CYS A 47 -6.95 6.37 4.85
CA CYS A 47 -7.18 5.04 5.39
C CYS A 47 -7.84 5.11 6.75
N GLU A 48 -7.41 6.01 7.63
CA GLU A 48 -8.02 6.20 8.95
C GLU A 48 -9.48 6.62 8.81
N LYS A 49 -9.75 7.54 7.92
CA LYS A 49 -11.10 8.05 7.67
C LYS A 49 -12.03 6.95 7.17
N LEU A 50 -11.50 6.04 6.34
CA LEU A 50 -12.28 4.94 5.76
C LEU A 50 -12.21 3.66 6.58
N HIS A 51 -11.52 3.68 7.72
CA HIS A 51 -11.34 2.51 8.59
C HIS A 51 -10.65 1.35 7.87
N VAL A 52 -9.68 1.67 7.01
CA VAL A 52 -8.88 0.66 6.31
C VAL A 52 -7.61 0.38 7.11
N THR A 53 -7.27 -0.90 7.28
CA THR A 53 -6.09 -1.31 8.01
C THR A 53 -4.82 -0.89 7.25
N VAL A 54 -3.88 -0.27 7.98
CA VAL A 54 -2.58 0.12 7.44
C VAL A 54 -1.50 -0.74 8.06
N VAL A 55 -0.67 -1.35 7.23
CA VAL A 55 0.45 -2.19 7.67
C VAL A 55 1.75 -1.49 7.28
N PRO A 56 2.62 -1.12 8.25
CA PRO A 56 3.90 -0.52 7.91
C PRO A 56 4.87 -1.59 7.41
N VAL A 57 5.66 -1.23 6.40
CA VAL A 57 6.71 -2.09 5.85
C VAL A 57 8.02 -1.33 5.96
N PRO A 58 9.12 -1.93 6.44
CA PRO A 58 10.35 -1.18 6.73
C PRO A 58 10.91 -0.40 5.54
N THR A 59 10.90 -0.96 4.34
CA THR A 59 11.47 -0.30 3.17
C THR A 59 10.62 -0.47 1.92
N MET A 60 10.77 0.49 0.99
CA MET A 60 10.14 0.40 -0.33
C MET A 60 10.65 -0.81 -1.11
N LYS A 61 11.91 -1.17 -0.91
CA LYS A 61 12.50 -2.33 -1.57
C LYS A 61 11.81 -3.62 -1.14
N GLN A 62 11.57 -3.77 0.16
CA GLN A 62 10.87 -4.94 0.68
C GLN A 62 9.43 -5.00 0.19
N LEU A 63 8.76 -3.85 0.14
CA LEU A 63 7.38 -3.80 -0.33
C LEU A 63 7.29 -4.16 -1.81
N GLY A 64 8.19 -3.63 -2.63
CA GLY A 64 8.27 -3.99 -4.04
C GLY A 64 8.51 -5.48 -4.26
N ALA A 65 9.45 -6.05 -3.49
CA ALA A 65 9.74 -7.47 -3.56
C ALA A 65 8.52 -8.32 -3.15
N ALA A 66 7.82 -7.90 -2.11
CA ALA A 66 6.63 -8.61 -1.65
C ALA A 66 5.51 -8.57 -2.70
N CYS A 67 5.43 -7.51 -3.49
CA CYS A 67 4.47 -7.40 -4.58
C CYS A 67 4.92 -8.11 -5.86
N SER A 68 6.09 -8.74 -5.84
CA SER A 68 6.67 -9.47 -6.98
C SER A 68 6.94 -8.57 -8.19
N ILE A 69 7.35 -7.34 -7.91
CA ILE A 69 7.75 -6.39 -8.97
C ILE A 69 9.24 -6.11 -8.87
N SER A 70 9.85 -5.67 -9.95
CA SER A 70 11.30 -5.46 -10.05
C SER A 70 11.75 -4.07 -9.58
N VAL A 71 10.81 -3.23 -9.14
CA VAL A 71 11.11 -1.87 -8.67
C VAL A 71 10.57 -1.69 -7.25
N ASP A 72 11.06 -0.66 -6.56
CA ASP A 72 10.61 -0.33 -5.22
C ASP A 72 9.15 0.17 -5.25
N ALA A 73 8.42 -0.09 -4.17
CA ALA A 73 7.04 0.36 -4.03
C ALA A 73 6.87 1.18 -2.75
N ALA A 74 6.34 2.39 -2.88
CA ALA A 74 6.05 3.23 -1.72
C ALA A 74 4.80 2.75 -0.99
N VAL A 75 3.79 2.31 -1.73
CA VAL A 75 2.52 1.86 -1.19
C VAL A 75 1.95 0.73 -2.02
N ALA A 76 1.11 -0.08 -1.40
CA ALA A 76 0.36 -1.14 -2.09
C ALA A 76 -0.91 -1.42 -1.31
N ALA A 77 -1.88 -2.07 -1.93
CA ALA A 77 -3.12 -2.43 -1.27
C ALA A 77 -3.61 -3.80 -1.75
N ILE A 78 -4.28 -4.50 -0.85
CA ILE A 78 -5.01 -5.72 -1.16
C ILE A 78 -6.47 -5.36 -1.38
N LEU A 79 -7.03 -5.87 -2.44
CA LEU A 79 -8.42 -5.60 -2.83
C LEU A 79 -9.41 -6.64 -2.34
#